data_04b7c7abd82af45d6234232a6f6db978
#
_entry.id   04b7c7abd82af45d6234232a6f6db978
#
_cell.length_a   1.000
_cell.length_b   1.000
_cell.length_c   1.000
_cell.angle_alpha   90.00
_cell.angle_beta   90.00
_cell.angle_gamma   90.00
#
_symmetry.space_group_name_H-M   'P 1'
#
loop_
_entity.id
_entity.type
_entity.pdbx_description
1 polymer ?
#
loop_
_entity_poly.entity_id
_entity_poly.type
_entity_poly.pdbx_seq_one_letter_code
_entity_poly.pdbx_strand_id
1 'polypeptide(L)'
;MVRVLLVDDHAIVREGFKRLFENTEGYEVLAEASTVADAVAAARTHSPDIAVLDLSLSAGNSGLTLLGQLAAVVPDVRRVVLSMHDDPGLVLRALDLGAHGYVTKAAAVDELVGVLDRVMQGEVVLSSDLNATVHRPVASKLTPREVETLRGLLSDLPPKAIASELGISVKTLYRHRANLMEKLGARTVGELARIARERGLLAMWGH
;
A
#
# COMPACT_ATOMS: atom_id res chain seq x y z
N MET A 1 -25.57 5.97 2.34
CA MET A 1 -24.96 6.64 1.19
C MET A 1 -23.50 6.86 1.55
N VAL A 2 -22.57 6.36 0.75
CA VAL A 2 -21.11 6.47 0.97
C VAL A 2 -20.65 7.82 0.45
N ARG A 3 -20.02 8.60 1.31
CA ARG A 3 -19.57 9.97 1.00
C ARG A 3 -18.14 9.94 0.51
N VAL A 4 -17.93 10.35 -0.74
CA VAL A 4 -16.67 10.26 -1.48
C VAL A 4 -15.96 11.61 -1.54
N LEU A 5 -14.66 11.62 -1.23
CA LEU A 5 -13.74 12.69 -1.60
C LEU A 5 -12.96 12.26 -2.84
N LEU A 6 -13.04 13.03 -3.94
CA LEU A 6 -12.28 12.79 -5.17
C LEU A 6 -11.03 13.68 -5.21
N VAL A 7 -9.87 13.11 -5.46
CA VAL A 7 -8.61 13.84 -5.55
C VAL A 7 -7.85 13.45 -6.82
N ASP A 8 -7.80 14.36 -7.78
CA ASP A 8 -7.03 14.20 -9.02
C ASP A 8 -6.76 15.63 -9.56
N ASP A 9 -5.60 15.93 -10.07
CA ASP A 9 -5.29 17.26 -10.63
C ASP A 9 -5.83 17.46 -12.06
N HIS A 10 -6.25 16.36 -12.71
CA HIS A 10 -6.88 16.40 -14.02
C HIS A 10 -8.39 16.61 -13.93
N ALA A 11 -8.89 17.80 -14.27
CA ALA A 11 -10.31 18.13 -14.17
C ALA A 11 -11.23 17.18 -14.97
N ILE A 12 -10.79 16.73 -16.15
CA ILE A 12 -11.56 15.79 -16.98
C ILE A 12 -11.72 14.44 -16.30
N VAL A 13 -10.67 13.96 -15.63
CA VAL A 13 -10.70 12.67 -14.89
C VAL A 13 -11.65 12.78 -13.71
N ARG A 14 -11.54 13.85 -12.92
CA ARG A 14 -12.47 14.10 -11.79
C ARG A 14 -13.91 14.16 -12.24
N GLU A 15 -14.22 14.92 -13.29
CA GLU A 15 -15.58 15.01 -13.85
C GLU A 15 -16.10 13.65 -14.32
N GLY A 16 -15.22 12.82 -14.92
CA GLY A 16 -15.58 11.47 -15.33
C GLY A 16 -15.98 10.58 -14.14
N PHE A 17 -15.17 10.56 -13.08
CA PHE A 17 -15.48 9.78 -11.86
C PHE A 17 -16.67 10.36 -11.09
N LYS A 18 -16.83 11.68 -11.07
CA LYS A 18 -18.01 12.31 -10.47
C LYS A 18 -19.29 11.81 -11.14
N ARG A 19 -19.35 11.80 -12.47
CA ARG A 19 -20.50 11.27 -13.22
C ARG A 19 -20.71 9.77 -12.97
N LEU A 20 -19.64 8.99 -12.83
CA LEU A 20 -19.74 7.59 -12.46
C LEU A 20 -20.50 7.44 -11.14
N PHE A 21 -20.11 8.21 -10.11
CA PHE A 21 -20.76 8.14 -8.79
C PHE A 21 -22.17 8.71 -8.79
N GLU A 22 -22.46 9.77 -9.54
CA GLU A 22 -23.81 10.33 -9.71
C GLU A 22 -24.78 9.31 -10.34
N ASN A 23 -24.27 8.40 -11.18
CA ASN A 23 -25.04 7.32 -11.79
C ASN A 23 -25.03 6.01 -11.01
N THR A 24 -24.37 5.97 -9.84
CA THR A 24 -24.26 4.78 -9.00
C THR A 24 -25.03 4.98 -7.71
N GLU A 25 -26.07 4.16 -7.49
CA GLU A 25 -26.83 4.25 -6.24
C GLU A 25 -25.94 3.99 -5.02
N GLY A 26 -26.14 4.74 -3.97
CA GLY A 26 -25.44 4.55 -2.69
C GLY A 26 -24.16 5.39 -2.54
N TYR A 27 -23.76 6.14 -3.55
CA TYR A 27 -22.56 7.01 -3.52
C TYR A 27 -22.92 8.49 -3.71
N GLU A 28 -22.13 9.36 -3.06
CA GLU A 28 -22.23 10.80 -3.21
C GLU A 28 -20.83 11.42 -3.18
N VAL A 29 -20.49 12.22 -4.20
CA VAL A 29 -19.24 13.01 -4.19
C VAL A 29 -19.45 14.24 -3.35
N LEU A 30 -18.90 14.20 -2.14
CA LEU A 30 -19.07 15.26 -1.14
C LEU A 30 -18.12 16.44 -1.38
N ALA A 31 -16.93 16.17 -1.88
CA ALA A 31 -15.91 17.16 -2.17
C ALA A 31 -14.95 16.70 -3.27
N GLU A 32 -14.36 17.66 -3.94
CA GLU A 32 -13.31 17.47 -4.94
C GLU A 32 -12.06 18.26 -4.53
N ALA A 33 -10.89 17.74 -4.84
CA ALA A 33 -9.63 18.44 -4.62
C ALA A 33 -8.64 18.16 -5.77
N SER A 34 -7.78 19.13 -6.06
CA SER A 34 -6.72 19.00 -7.06
C SER A 34 -5.32 19.09 -6.47
N THR A 35 -5.21 19.40 -5.18
CA THR A 35 -3.94 19.50 -4.45
C THR A 35 -3.98 18.72 -3.15
N VAL A 36 -2.81 18.38 -2.62
CA VAL A 36 -2.68 17.73 -1.30
C VAL A 36 -3.31 18.60 -0.20
N ALA A 37 -3.05 19.90 -0.22
CA ALA A 37 -3.55 20.82 0.81
C ALA A 37 -5.08 20.89 0.82
N ASP A 38 -5.69 21.03 -0.36
CA ASP A 38 -7.16 21.08 -0.51
C ASP A 38 -7.79 19.74 -0.09
N ALA A 39 -7.17 18.62 -0.46
CA ALA A 39 -7.65 17.28 -0.11
C ALA A 39 -7.66 17.07 1.40
N VAL A 40 -6.59 17.46 2.10
CA VAL A 40 -6.51 17.36 3.57
C VAL A 40 -7.53 18.29 4.23
N ALA A 41 -7.68 19.53 3.73
CA ALA A 41 -8.68 20.47 4.24
C ALA A 41 -10.11 19.95 4.04
N ALA A 42 -10.43 19.44 2.85
CA ALA A 42 -11.73 18.87 2.53
C ALA A 42 -12.04 17.64 3.40
N ALA A 43 -11.06 16.74 3.59
CA ALA A 43 -11.22 15.55 4.43
C ALA A 43 -11.54 15.91 5.89
N ARG A 44 -10.87 16.93 6.44
CA ARG A 44 -11.16 17.43 7.80
C ARG A 44 -12.55 18.07 7.91
N THR A 45 -12.93 18.86 6.92
CA THR A 45 -14.16 19.65 6.97
C THR A 45 -15.40 18.80 6.76
N HIS A 46 -15.32 17.87 5.82
CA HIS A 46 -16.48 17.11 5.36
C HIS A 46 -16.56 15.69 5.93
N SER A 47 -15.45 15.17 6.52
CA SER A 47 -15.38 13.81 7.07
C SER A 47 -15.95 12.77 6.11
N PRO A 48 -15.36 12.58 4.91
CA PRO A 48 -15.82 11.58 3.95
C PRO A 48 -15.65 10.18 4.50
N ASP A 49 -16.43 9.23 3.98
CA ASP A 49 -16.28 7.83 4.34
C ASP A 49 -15.11 7.18 3.59
N ILE A 50 -14.89 7.66 2.34
CA ILE A 50 -13.81 7.17 1.48
C ILE A 50 -13.19 8.31 0.67
N ALA A 51 -11.86 8.27 0.52
CA ALA A 51 -11.10 9.14 -0.37
C ALA A 51 -10.55 8.33 -1.54
N VAL A 52 -10.89 8.72 -2.76
CA VAL A 52 -10.35 8.20 -4.01
C VAL A 52 -9.32 9.19 -4.53
N LEU A 53 -8.06 8.77 -4.64
CA LEU A 53 -6.95 9.69 -4.86
C LEU A 53 -5.98 9.23 -5.95
N ASP A 54 -5.59 10.16 -6.81
CA ASP A 54 -4.50 9.94 -7.77
C ASP A 54 -3.14 10.02 -7.06
N LEU A 55 -2.21 9.16 -7.48
CA LEU A 55 -0.80 9.23 -7.05
C LEU A 55 0.00 10.28 -7.83
N SER A 56 -0.44 10.68 -9.01
CA SER A 56 0.29 11.53 -9.96
C SER A 56 -0.08 13.01 -9.84
N LEU A 57 -0.23 13.55 -8.62
CA LEU A 57 -0.57 14.95 -8.41
C LEU A 57 0.61 15.87 -8.79
N SER A 58 0.38 16.83 -9.71
CA SER A 58 1.41 17.61 -10.41
C SER A 58 2.12 18.67 -9.59
N ALA A 59 1.60 19.11 -8.47
CA ALA A 59 2.13 20.27 -7.73
C ALA A 59 3.32 19.96 -6.79
N GLY A 60 4.22 19.04 -7.18
CA GLY A 60 5.39 18.68 -6.39
C GLY A 60 5.08 17.85 -5.13
N ASN A 61 3.83 17.58 -4.88
CA ASN A 61 3.36 16.74 -3.79
C ASN A 61 2.86 15.42 -4.38
N SER A 62 3.55 14.33 -4.06
CA SER A 62 3.12 13.03 -4.55
C SER A 62 1.85 12.58 -3.82
N GLY A 63 0.97 11.86 -4.51
CA GLY A 63 -0.20 11.23 -3.90
C GLY A 63 0.14 10.27 -2.75
N LEU A 64 1.35 9.71 -2.73
CA LEU A 64 1.87 8.95 -1.59
C LEU A 64 2.00 9.82 -0.32
N THR A 65 2.41 11.09 -0.47
CA THR A 65 2.45 12.05 0.65
C THR A 65 1.04 12.33 1.16
N LEU A 66 0.08 12.55 0.25
CA LEU A 66 -1.33 12.73 0.60
C LEU A 66 -1.87 11.51 1.36
N LEU A 67 -1.58 10.31 0.88
CA LEU A 67 -2.02 9.06 1.49
C LEU A 67 -1.57 8.97 2.96
N GLY A 68 -0.29 9.24 3.23
CA GLY A 68 0.26 9.29 4.59
C GLY A 68 -0.36 10.40 5.45
N GLN A 69 -0.59 11.59 4.88
CA GLN A 69 -1.22 12.70 5.61
C GLN A 69 -2.68 12.39 5.97
N LEU A 70 -3.47 11.82 5.05
CA LEU A 70 -4.84 11.42 5.32
C LEU A 70 -4.89 10.33 6.40
N ALA A 71 -3.97 9.36 6.37
CA ALA A 71 -3.88 8.34 7.39
C ALA A 71 -3.63 8.91 8.80
N ALA A 72 -2.83 9.98 8.89
CA ALA A 72 -2.51 10.63 10.17
C ALA A 72 -3.63 11.56 10.67
N VAL A 73 -4.32 12.25 9.73
CA VAL A 73 -5.25 13.34 10.06
C VAL A 73 -6.69 12.86 10.20
N VAL A 74 -7.09 11.91 9.36
CA VAL A 74 -8.45 11.33 9.31
C VAL A 74 -8.33 9.81 9.19
N PRO A 75 -7.89 9.11 10.26
CA PRO A 75 -7.56 7.69 10.23
C PRO A 75 -8.73 6.79 9.82
N ASP A 76 -9.96 7.19 10.13
CA ASP A 76 -11.17 6.42 9.86
C ASP A 76 -11.60 6.45 8.39
N VAL A 77 -11.13 7.45 7.62
CA VAL A 77 -11.42 7.55 6.19
C VAL A 77 -10.75 6.43 5.42
N ARG A 78 -11.53 5.67 4.65
CA ARG A 78 -10.97 4.67 3.72
C ARG A 78 -10.25 5.38 2.58
N ARG A 79 -9.14 4.83 2.11
CA ARG A 79 -8.27 5.43 1.09
C ARG A 79 -8.08 4.45 -0.06
N VAL A 80 -8.55 4.82 -1.23
CA VAL A 80 -8.38 4.04 -2.47
C VAL A 80 -7.57 4.86 -3.46
N VAL A 81 -6.52 4.25 -3.96
CA VAL A 81 -5.63 4.84 -4.95
C VAL A 81 -6.14 4.55 -6.35
N LEU A 82 -6.17 5.59 -7.20
CA LEU A 82 -6.29 5.48 -8.64
C LEU A 82 -4.95 5.88 -9.27
N SER A 83 -4.40 5.06 -10.16
CA SER A 83 -3.11 5.36 -10.76
C SER A 83 -2.98 4.83 -12.18
N MET A 84 -2.20 5.51 -13.02
CA MET A 84 -1.77 4.98 -14.33
C MET A 84 -0.66 3.94 -14.19
N HIS A 85 -0.09 3.77 -13.00
CA HIS A 85 1.05 2.90 -12.76
C HIS A 85 0.60 1.58 -12.13
N ASP A 86 1.12 0.49 -12.68
CA ASP A 86 0.92 -0.90 -12.25
C ASP A 86 2.19 -1.50 -11.59
N ASP A 87 3.20 -0.66 -11.32
CA ASP A 87 4.45 -1.10 -10.70
C ASP A 87 4.22 -1.71 -9.31
N PRO A 88 4.62 -2.98 -9.08
CA PRO A 88 4.38 -3.66 -7.83
C PRO A 88 4.99 -2.97 -6.61
N GLY A 89 6.15 -2.33 -6.78
CA GLY A 89 6.81 -1.59 -5.71
C GLY A 89 6.01 -0.37 -5.28
N LEU A 90 5.42 0.35 -6.24
CA LEU A 90 4.55 1.49 -5.98
C LEU A 90 3.24 1.06 -5.29
N VAL A 91 2.63 -0.03 -5.75
CA VAL A 91 1.42 -0.59 -5.15
C VAL A 91 1.67 -0.99 -3.69
N LEU A 92 2.74 -1.76 -3.43
CA LEU A 92 3.10 -2.15 -2.06
C LEU A 92 3.36 -0.95 -1.17
N ARG A 93 4.07 0.06 -1.67
CA ARG A 93 4.34 1.28 -0.91
C ARG A 93 3.07 2.06 -0.58
N ALA A 94 2.10 2.12 -1.49
CA ALA A 94 0.80 2.72 -1.22
C ALA A 94 0.04 1.97 -0.12
N LEU A 95 0.05 0.63 -0.15
CA LEU A 95 -0.55 -0.21 0.89
C LEU A 95 0.12 -0.02 2.26
N ASP A 96 1.46 0.06 2.30
CA ASP A 96 2.22 0.29 3.53
C ASP A 96 1.92 1.67 4.15
N LEU A 97 1.60 2.66 3.33
CA LEU A 97 1.16 4.00 3.75
C LEU A 97 -0.33 4.07 4.11
N GLY A 98 -1.02 2.94 4.12
CA GLY A 98 -2.40 2.82 4.58
C GLY A 98 -3.45 2.96 3.49
N ALA A 99 -3.14 2.66 2.23
CA ALA A 99 -4.17 2.44 1.22
C ALA A 99 -4.98 1.19 1.56
N HIS A 100 -6.29 1.29 1.41
CA HIS A 100 -7.23 0.18 1.56
C HIS A 100 -7.58 -0.43 0.21
N GLY A 101 -7.29 0.26 -0.89
CA GLY A 101 -7.43 -0.24 -2.24
C GLY A 101 -6.47 0.43 -3.20
N TYR A 102 -6.15 -0.28 -4.28
CA TYR A 102 -5.38 0.25 -5.40
C TYR A 102 -6.01 -0.24 -6.70
N VAL A 103 -6.38 0.70 -7.56
CA VAL A 103 -7.04 0.46 -8.84
C VAL A 103 -6.24 1.16 -9.92
N THR A 104 -5.92 0.46 -11.00
CA THR A 104 -5.37 1.15 -12.15
C THR A 104 -6.45 1.99 -12.84
N LYS A 105 -6.08 3.14 -13.41
CA LYS A 105 -7.04 3.97 -14.16
C LYS A 105 -7.61 3.24 -15.38
N ALA A 106 -6.90 2.22 -15.88
CA ALA A 106 -7.38 1.37 -16.97
C ALA A 106 -8.53 0.45 -16.52
N ALA A 107 -8.46 -0.13 -15.33
CA ALA A 107 -9.49 -1.00 -14.77
C ALA A 107 -10.63 -0.22 -14.09
N ALA A 108 -10.42 1.06 -13.76
CA ALA A 108 -11.31 1.83 -12.89
C ALA A 108 -12.75 1.98 -13.42
N VAL A 109 -12.94 2.05 -14.72
CA VAL A 109 -14.30 2.21 -15.30
C VAL A 109 -15.19 1.02 -14.94
N ASP A 110 -14.64 -0.19 -14.97
CA ASP A 110 -15.38 -1.42 -14.75
C ASP A 110 -15.36 -1.90 -13.30
N GLU A 111 -14.30 -1.60 -12.56
CA GLU A 111 -14.04 -2.23 -11.26
C GLU A 111 -14.14 -1.29 -10.05
N LEU A 112 -14.03 0.05 -10.23
CA LEU A 112 -13.89 0.98 -9.12
C LEU A 112 -15.00 0.82 -8.08
N VAL A 113 -16.26 0.82 -8.48
CA VAL A 113 -17.40 0.71 -7.57
C VAL A 113 -17.33 -0.58 -6.75
N GLY A 114 -17.08 -1.72 -7.40
CA GLY A 114 -16.93 -3.00 -6.70
C GLY A 114 -15.75 -3.04 -5.73
N VAL A 115 -14.66 -2.35 -6.06
CA VAL A 115 -13.51 -2.18 -5.14
C VAL A 115 -13.92 -1.34 -3.93
N LEU A 116 -14.62 -0.22 -4.14
CA LEU A 116 -15.09 0.63 -3.04
C LEU A 116 -16.03 -0.10 -2.11
N ASP A 117 -16.98 -0.89 -2.64
CA ASP A 117 -17.90 -1.69 -1.83
C ASP A 117 -17.15 -2.65 -0.90
N ARG A 118 -16.15 -3.36 -1.41
CA ARG A 118 -15.33 -4.28 -0.63
C ARG A 118 -14.44 -3.56 0.38
N VAL A 119 -13.87 -2.41 0.01
CA VAL A 119 -13.09 -1.58 0.91
C VAL A 119 -13.95 -1.07 2.07
N MET A 120 -15.21 -0.69 1.81
CA MET A 120 -16.15 -0.28 2.86
C MET A 120 -16.52 -1.44 3.81
N GLN A 121 -16.44 -2.69 3.35
CA GLN A 121 -16.58 -3.89 4.18
C GLN A 121 -15.30 -4.23 4.97
N GLY A 122 -14.24 -3.44 4.82
CA GLY A 122 -12.99 -3.60 5.57
C GLY A 122 -11.94 -4.45 4.86
N GLU A 123 -12.15 -4.83 3.60
CA GLU A 123 -11.16 -5.54 2.81
C GLU A 123 -10.07 -4.61 2.28
N VAL A 124 -8.92 -5.17 1.98
CA VAL A 124 -7.88 -4.50 1.18
C VAL A 124 -7.89 -5.09 -0.22
N VAL A 125 -8.18 -4.26 -1.22
CA VAL A 125 -8.54 -4.70 -2.57
C VAL A 125 -7.59 -4.11 -3.62
N LEU A 126 -7.16 -4.95 -4.55
CA LEU A 126 -6.45 -4.55 -5.77
C LEU A 126 -7.34 -4.80 -6.99
N SER A 127 -7.22 -3.99 -8.04
CA SER A 127 -7.87 -4.27 -9.32
C SER A 127 -7.36 -5.57 -9.94
N SER A 128 -8.15 -6.18 -10.80
CA SER A 128 -7.90 -7.53 -11.32
C SER A 128 -6.60 -7.64 -12.10
N ASP A 129 -6.22 -6.60 -12.82
CA ASP A 129 -4.98 -6.50 -13.59
C ASP A 129 -3.72 -6.49 -12.71
N LEU A 130 -3.84 -6.07 -11.45
CA LEU A 130 -2.75 -6.07 -10.45
C LEU A 130 -2.63 -7.39 -9.69
N ASN A 131 -3.70 -8.16 -9.57
CA ASN A 131 -3.71 -9.39 -8.78
C ASN A 131 -2.71 -10.45 -9.28
N ALA A 132 -2.40 -10.45 -10.57
CA ALA A 132 -1.41 -11.35 -11.17
C ALA A 132 0.03 -10.87 -10.97
N THR A 133 0.23 -9.57 -10.82
CA THR A 133 1.57 -8.93 -10.79
C THR A 133 2.03 -8.61 -9.38
N VAL A 134 1.09 -8.23 -8.52
CA VAL A 134 1.35 -7.97 -7.11
C VAL A 134 1.09 -9.25 -6.33
N HIS A 135 2.06 -10.15 -6.36
CA HIS A 135 2.13 -11.15 -5.29
C HIS A 135 2.35 -10.38 -3.99
N ARG A 136 1.24 -10.01 -3.35
CA ARG A 136 1.30 -9.62 -1.96
C ARG A 136 1.80 -10.87 -1.20
N PRO A 137 3.03 -10.89 -0.70
CA PRO A 137 3.23 -11.65 0.50
C PRO A 137 2.26 -10.99 1.47
N VAL A 138 1.26 -11.71 1.92
CA VAL A 138 0.48 -11.31 3.09
C VAL A 138 1.52 -10.70 4.02
N ALA A 139 1.34 -9.43 4.41
CA ALA A 139 2.21 -8.80 5.39
C ALA A 139 1.93 -9.50 6.73
N SER A 140 2.21 -10.78 6.77
CA SER A 140 2.42 -11.50 7.99
C SER A 140 3.60 -10.78 8.61
N LYS A 141 3.32 -9.99 9.66
CA LYS A 141 4.36 -9.45 10.52
C LYS A 141 5.37 -10.57 10.70
N LEU A 142 6.61 -10.30 10.33
CA LEU A 142 7.66 -11.29 10.56
C LEU A 142 7.57 -11.70 12.02
N THR A 143 7.57 -12.99 12.27
CA THR A 143 7.67 -13.49 13.65
C THR A 143 8.99 -13.00 14.24
N PRO A 144 9.11 -12.86 15.57
CA PRO A 144 10.38 -12.49 16.20
C PRO A 144 11.56 -13.32 15.67
N ARG A 145 11.33 -14.60 15.42
CA ARG A 145 12.35 -15.53 14.90
C ARG A 145 12.73 -15.26 13.44
N GLU A 146 11.78 -14.83 12.62
CA GLU A 146 12.05 -14.42 11.22
C GLU A 146 12.80 -13.08 11.19
N VAL A 147 12.52 -12.17 12.11
CA VAL A 147 13.27 -10.91 12.26
C VAL A 147 14.74 -11.20 12.66
N GLU A 148 14.97 -12.07 13.64
CA GLU A 148 16.31 -12.48 14.04
C GLU A 148 17.07 -13.15 12.87
N THR A 149 16.39 -14.02 12.13
CA THR A 149 16.97 -14.68 10.95
C THR A 149 17.31 -13.64 9.87
N LEU A 150 16.41 -12.70 9.59
CA LEU A 150 16.65 -11.61 8.63
C LEU A 150 17.87 -10.79 9.03
N ARG A 151 17.98 -10.41 10.31
CA ARG A 151 19.13 -9.69 10.86
C ARG A 151 20.44 -10.44 10.61
N GLY A 152 20.48 -11.73 10.96
CA GLY A 152 21.65 -12.57 10.74
C GLY A 152 22.02 -12.69 9.26
N LEU A 153 21.04 -12.85 8.36
CA LEU A 153 21.27 -12.98 6.92
C LEU A 153 21.78 -11.69 6.27
N LEU A 154 21.51 -10.53 6.87
CA LEU A 154 21.96 -9.21 6.40
C LEU A 154 23.24 -8.73 7.11
N SER A 155 23.77 -9.50 8.05
CA SER A 155 25.08 -9.26 8.64
C SER A 155 26.18 -9.90 7.77
N ASP A 156 27.42 -9.46 7.96
CA ASP A 156 28.59 -10.03 7.29
C ASP A 156 29.06 -11.35 7.93
N LEU A 157 28.25 -11.96 8.80
CA LEU A 157 28.60 -13.18 9.51
C LEU A 157 28.44 -14.44 8.63
N PRO A 158 29.34 -15.42 8.76
CA PRO A 158 29.18 -16.68 8.06
C PRO A 158 28.00 -17.49 8.63
N PRO A 159 27.37 -18.37 7.82
CA PRO A 159 26.18 -19.13 8.24
C PRO A 159 26.32 -19.92 9.55
N LYS A 160 27.52 -20.40 9.86
CA LYS A 160 27.80 -21.10 11.13
C LYS A 160 27.71 -20.18 12.34
N ALA A 161 28.20 -18.94 12.21
CA ALA A 161 28.13 -17.93 13.27
C ALA A 161 26.67 -17.50 13.52
N ILE A 162 25.93 -17.21 12.43
CA ILE A 162 24.50 -16.88 12.50
C ILE A 162 23.70 -18.00 13.18
N ALA A 163 23.92 -19.25 12.78
CA ALA A 163 23.25 -20.39 13.38
C ALA A 163 23.58 -20.55 14.87
N SER A 164 24.83 -20.30 15.26
CA SER A 164 25.28 -20.31 16.66
C SER A 164 24.61 -19.21 17.49
N GLU A 165 24.58 -17.97 17.00
CA GLU A 165 23.90 -16.85 17.66
C GLU A 165 22.41 -17.11 17.86
N LEU A 166 21.77 -17.70 16.85
CA LEU A 166 20.36 -18.05 16.89
C LEU A 166 20.05 -19.34 17.68
N GLY A 167 21.07 -20.07 18.15
CA GLY A 167 20.89 -21.33 18.87
C GLY A 167 20.25 -22.43 18.02
N ILE A 168 20.52 -22.49 16.71
CA ILE A 168 19.95 -23.45 15.76
C ILE A 168 21.04 -24.14 14.94
N SER A 169 20.68 -25.26 14.27
CA SER A 169 21.57 -25.87 13.31
C SER A 169 21.67 -25.06 12.01
N VAL A 170 22.81 -25.19 11.31
CA VAL A 170 22.96 -24.54 9.98
C VAL A 170 21.89 -25.04 9.01
N LYS A 171 21.48 -26.29 9.08
CA LYS A 171 20.37 -26.85 8.27
C LYS A 171 19.06 -26.14 8.58
N THR A 172 18.78 -25.83 9.84
CA THR A 172 17.59 -25.09 10.28
C THR A 172 17.65 -23.63 9.80
N LEU A 173 18.83 -22.99 9.84
CA LEU A 173 19.04 -21.66 9.31
C LEU A 173 18.70 -21.58 7.81
N TYR A 174 19.17 -22.53 7.01
CA TYR A 174 18.84 -22.57 5.57
C TYR A 174 17.36 -22.76 5.32
N ARG A 175 16.64 -23.54 6.13
CA ARG A 175 15.19 -23.65 6.05
C ARG A 175 14.49 -22.34 6.37
N HIS A 176 14.90 -21.67 7.46
CA HIS A 176 14.37 -20.34 7.80
C HIS A 176 14.65 -19.30 6.72
N ARG A 177 15.86 -19.34 6.13
CA ARG A 177 16.19 -18.48 4.99
C ARG A 177 15.26 -18.71 3.81
N ALA A 178 15.04 -19.98 3.41
CA ALA A 178 14.15 -20.31 2.30
C ALA A 178 12.72 -19.80 2.54
N ASN A 179 12.15 -20.07 3.71
CA ASN A 179 10.82 -19.60 4.10
C ASN A 179 10.73 -18.07 4.13
N LEU A 180 11.77 -17.41 4.64
CA LEU A 180 11.82 -15.95 4.71
C LEU A 180 11.92 -15.33 3.31
N MET A 181 12.75 -15.91 2.43
CA MET A 181 12.88 -15.46 1.04
C MET A 181 11.58 -15.65 0.26
N GLU A 182 10.91 -16.79 0.42
CA GLU A 182 9.58 -17.04 -0.15
C GLU A 182 8.56 -16.03 0.37
N LYS A 183 8.50 -15.84 1.69
CA LYS A 183 7.58 -14.93 2.35
C LYS A 183 7.76 -13.45 1.95
N LEU A 184 8.98 -13.03 1.67
CA LEU A 184 9.31 -11.67 1.26
C LEU A 184 9.39 -11.50 -0.26
N GLY A 185 9.26 -12.58 -1.03
CA GLY A 185 9.38 -12.58 -2.49
C GLY A 185 10.80 -12.32 -3.00
N ALA A 186 11.84 -12.63 -2.20
CA ALA A 186 13.24 -12.45 -2.56
C ALA A 186 13.83 -13.72 -3.17
N ARG A 187 14.64 -13.60 -4.22
CA ARG A 187 15.37 -14.70 -4.85
C ARG A 187 16.84 -14.77 -4.39
N THR A 188 17.38 -13.64 -3.96
CA THR A 188 18.78 -13.50 -3.50
C THR A 188 18.82 -12.74 -2.18
N VAL A 189 19.95 -12.88 -1.45
CA VAL A 189 20.18 -12.10 -0.21
C VAL A 189 20.26 -10.60 -0.52
N GLY A 190 20.78 -10.22 -1.68
CA GLY A 190 20.80 -8.82 -2.13
C GLY A 190 19.39 -8.25 -2.33
N GLU A 191 18.49 -9.00 -2.96
CA GLU A 191 17.06 -8.64 -3.05
C GLU A 191 16.40 -8.59 -1.69
N LEU A 192 16.70 -9.53 -0.81
CA LEU A 192 16.22 -9.56 0.56
C LEU A 192 16.63 -8.28 1.32
N ALA A 193 17.89 -7.84 1.16
CA ALA A 193 18.38 -6.60 1.76
C ALA A 193 17.67 -5.36 1.22
N ARG A 194 17.44 -5.31 -0.10
CA ARG A 194 16.69 -4.22 -0.74
C ARG A 194 15.26 -4.17 -0.22
N ILE A 195 14.55 -5.28 -0.24
CA ILE A 195 13.15 -5.39 0.23
C ILE A 195 13.05 -5.03 1.71
N ALA A 196 13.98 -5.50 2.55
CA ALA A 196 14.00 -5.19 3.97
C ALA A 196 14.18 -3.68 4.23
N ARG A 197 15.00 -3.02 3.42
CA ARG A 197 15.21 -1.56 3.49
C ARG A 197 13.97 -0.80 3.03
N GLU A 198 13.43 -1.15 1.87
CA GLU A 198 12.25 -0.52 1.27
C GLU A 198 11.00 -0.63 2.16
N ARG A 199 10.85 -1.75 2.86
CA ARG A 199 9.73 -1.98 3.79
C ARG A 199 9.98 -1.49 5.22
N GLY A 200 11.09 -0.83 5.48
CA GLY A 200 11.42 -0.31 6.80
C GLY A 200 11.67 -1.40 7.86
N LEU A 201 11.85 -2.67 7.44
CA LEU A 201 12.08 -3.79 8.37
C LEU A 201 13.40 -3.63 9.14
N LEU A 202 14.32 -2.80 8.63
CA LEU A 202 15.59 -2.46 9.27
C LEU A 202 15.44 -1.38 10.36
N ALA A 203 14.42 -0.53 10.28
CA ALA A 203 14.18 0.53 11.26
C ALA A 203 13.73 -0.03 12.63
N MET A 204 13.27 -1.27 12.67
CA MET A 204 12.94 -1.98 13.93
C MET A 204 14.18 -2.43 14.72
N TRP A 205 15.38 -2.10 14.25
CA TRP A 205 16.67 -2.53 14.85
C TRP A 205 17.40 -1.39 15.57
N GLY A 206 16.73 -0.28 15.85
CA GLY A 206 17.22 0.82 16.65
C GLY A 206 17.40 0.40 18.11
N HIS A 207 18.66 0.39 18.50
CA HIS A 207 19.32 0.22 19.79
C HIS A 207 19.54 -1.21 20.26
#